data_fe65aee93d6914dd97b35377061959ce
#
_entry.id   fe65aee93d6914dd97b35377061959ce
#
_cell.length_a   1.000
_cell.length_b   1.000
_cell.length_c   1.000
_cell.angle_alpha   90.00
_cell.angle_beta   90.00
_cell.angle_gamma   90.00
#
_symmetry.space_group_name_H-M   'P 1'
#
loop_
_entity.id
_entity.type
_entity.pdbx_description
1 polymer ?
#
loop_
_entity_poly.entity_id
_entity_poly.type
_entity_poly.pdbx_seq_one_letter_code
_entity_poly.pdbx_strand_id
1 'polypeptide(L)'
;MKKTTALSCLYALFLIATLVTLGYLVKKGDWLQTDLRALLPQEQGWTDLQIQADQHQEALLNQQVIVLIGHQDPQTAFQLNENIAQQWRQSGLFTQVNDKMQPNLTTLREEIKQLRLATLPQGIRQQLLNNPQAYFQHYAEQITNPFAQTNLLSLEQDWLGFGRFVLAQAQSQSRVQWNAENGMLYIVEKEKTWVLLRGVLAQGSLINPSLKLTALLTENRKQVDANGGQML
;
A
#
# COMPACT_ATOMS: atom_id res chain seq x y z
N MET A 1 -11.41 -69.44 11.24
CA MET A 1 -11.34 -68.26 12.09
C MET A 1 -9.99 -67.52 12.05
N LYS A 2 -8.80 -68.14 11.86
CA LYS A 2 -7.50 -67.43 11.83
C LYS A 2 -7.26 -66.50 10.63
N LYS A 3 -7.91 -66.71 9.45
CA LYS A 3 -7.71 -65.90 8.26
C LYS A 3 -8.44 -64.53 8.31
N THR A 4 -9.61 -64.48 8.97
CA THR A 4 -10.40 -63.24 9.10
C THR A 4 -9.78 -62.26 10.08
N THR A 5 -9.16 -62.76 11.16
CA THR A 5 -8.44 -61.91 12.12
C THR A 5 -7.16 -61.34 11.52
N ALA A 6 -6.45 -62.05 10.69
CA ALA A 6 -5.26 -61.54 10.01
C ALA A 6 -5.63 -60.44 8.99
N LEU A 7 -6.76 -60.56 8.26
CA LEU A 7 -7.25 -59.56 7.33
C LEU A 7 -7.71 -58.30 8.06
N SER A 8 -8.39 -58.43 9.21
CA SER A 8 -8.75 -57.29 10.07
C SER A 8 -7.58 -56.54 10.62
N CYS A 9 -6.54 -57.24 11.06
CA CYS A 9 -5.30 -56.58 11.53
C CYS A 9 -4.59 -55.82 10.39
N LEU A 10 -4.55 -56.38 9.21
CA LEU A 10 -3.94 -55.74 8.05
C LEU A 10 -4.70 -54.48 7.62
N TYR A 11 -6.03 -54.51 7.65
CA TYR A 11 -6.88 -53.35 7.41
C TYR A 11 -6.72 -52.26 8.46
N ALA A 12 -6.66 -52.63 9.73
CA ALA A 12 -6.42 -51.66 10.82
C ALA A 12 -5.06 -51.00 10.69
N LEU A 13 -4.02 -51.74 10.33
CA LEU A 13 -2.68 -51.22 10.09
C LEU A 13 -2.64 -50.27 8.91
N PHE A 14 -3.35 -50.56 7.83
CA PHE A 14 -3.50 -49.68 6.67
C PHE A 14 -4.21 -48.37 7.06
N LEU A 15 -5.30 -48.42 7.85
CA LEU A 15 -6.00 -47.23 8.33
C LEU A 15 -5.11 -46.34 9.20
N ILE A 16 -4.33 -46.95 10.10
CA ILE A 16 -3.40 -46.20 10.93
C ILE A 16 -2.29 -45.54 10.06
N ALA A 17 -1.76 -46.24 9.07
CA ALA A 17 -0.75 -45.70 8.17
C ALA A 17 -1.29 -44.52 7.37
N THR A 18 -2.53 -44.60 6.83
CA THR A 18 -3.16 -43.48 6.11
C THR A 18 -3.43 -42.30 7.02
N LEU A 19 -3.90 -42.50 8.25
CA LEU A 19 -4.09 -41.42 9.25
C LEU A 19 -2.78 -40.73 9.61
N VAL A 20 -1.72 -41.46 9.82
CA VAL A 20 -0.39 -40.90 10.11
C VAL A 20 0.15 -40.10 8.93
N THR A 21 -0.02 -40.64 7.71
CA THR A 21 0.40 -39.91 6.48
C THR A 21 -0.39 -38.65 6.27
N LEU A 22 -1.70 -38.70 6.49
CA LEU A 22 -2.57 -37.53 6.41
C LEU A 22 -2.19 -36.48 7.45
N GLY A 23 -1.98 -36.90 8.71
CA GLY A 23 -1.53 -36.00 9.79
C GLY A 23 -0.19 -35.36 9.50
N TYR A 24 0.75 -36.11 8.91
CA TYR A 24 2.04 -35.57 8.47
C TYR A 24 1.89 -34.52 7.35
N LEU A 25 1.06 -34.79 6.34
CA LEU A 25 0.78 -33.87 5.23
C LEU A 25 0.09 -32.57 5.74
N VAL A 26 -0.88 -32.71 6.65
CA VAL A 26 -1.56 -31.55 7.26
C VAL A 26 -0.57 -30.70 8.07
N LYS A 27 0.34 -31.33 8.83
CA LYS A 27 1.37 -30.63 9.60
C LYS A 27 2.39 -29.92 8.70
N LYS A 28 2.66 -30.45 7.52
CA LYS A 28 3.57 -29.86 6.54
C LYS A 28 2.94 -28.65 5.83
N GLY A 29 1.61 -28.52 5.82
CA GLY A 29 0.91 -27.37 5.28
C GLY A 29 0.81 -27.30 3.74
N ASP A 30 1.45 -28.22 3.02
CA ASP A 30 1.58 -28.18 1.54
C ASP A 30 0.41 -28.90 0.80
N TRP A 31 -0.56 -29.45 1.52
CA TRP A 31 -1.58 -30.30 0.89
C TRP A 31 -2.81 -29.55 0.38
N LEU A 32 -3.03 -28.32 0.85
CA LEU A 32 -4.11 -27.44 0.40
C LEU A 32 -3.48 -26.27 -0.36
N GLN A 33 -3.37 -26.44 -1.67
CA GLN A 33 -3.19 -25.27 -2.55
C GLN A 33 -4.51 -24.50 -2.58
N THR A 34 -4.60 -23.47 -1.74
CA THR A 34 -5.71 -22.50 -1.77
C THR A 34 -5.51 -21.44 -2.85
N ASP A 35 -4.52 -21.62 -3.70
CA ASP A 35 -4.26 -20.72 -4.81
C ASP A 35 -5.30 -20.95 -5.92
N LEU A 36 -6.32 -20.09 -5.93
CA LEU A 36 -7.34 -20.07 -6.97
C LEU A 36 -6.76 -19.87 -8.38
N ARG A 37 -5.54 -19.36 -8.49
CA ARG A 37 -4.83 -19.19 -9.76
C ARG A 37 -4.42 -20.51 -10.39
N ALA A 38 -4.19 -21.55 -9.59
CA ALA A 38 -3.94 -22.90 -10.12
C ALA A 38 -5.14 -23.46 -10.91
N LEU A 39 -6.33 -22.88 -10.70
CA LEU A 39 -7.58 -23.22 -11.42
C LEU A 39 -7.84 -22.32 -12.63
N LEU A 40 -7.09 -21.21 -12.77
CA LEU A 40 -7.22 -20.36 -13.94
C LEU A 40 -6.43 -20.98 -15.11
N PRO A 41 -6.95 -20.95 -16.35
CA PRO A 41 -6.18 -21.34 -17.52
C PRO A 41 -4.91 -20.47 -17.54
N GLN A 42 -3.74 -21.11 -17.48
CA GLN A 42 -2.50 -20.40 -17.75
C GLN A 42 -2.60 -19.84 -19.16
N GLU A 43 -2.55 -18.53 -19.30
CA GLU A 43 -2.56 -17.89 -20.60
C GLU A 43 -1.39 -18.44 -21.41
N GLN A 44 -1.73 -19.21 -22.44
CA GLN A 44 -0.76 -19.79 -23.35
C GLN A 44 -0.04 -18.63 -24.06
N GLY A 45 1.17 -18.33 -23.66
CA GLY A 45 1.97 -17.28 -24.29
C GLY A 45 2.88 -16.47 -23.35
N TRP A 46 2.86 -16.71 -22.06
CA TRP A 46 3.79 -16.02 -21.15
C TRP A 46 5.19 -16.58 -21.30
N THR A 47 6.16 -15.67 -21.40
CA THR A 47 7.58 -16.03 -21.41
C THR A 47 8.05 -16.35 -20.00
N ASP A 48 9.10 -17.16 -19.83
CA ASP A 48 9.69 -17.48 -18.52
C ASP A 48 10.05 -16.20 -17.72
N LEU A 49 10.43 -15.13 -18.41
CA LEU A 49 10.73 -13.84 -17.79
C LEU A 49 9.47 -13.17 -17.21
N GLN A 50 8.34 -13.27 -17.91
CA GLN A 50 7.06 -12.75 -17.42
C GLN A 50 6.57 -13.53 -16.21
N ILE A 51 6.72 -14.85 -16.23
CA ILE A 51 6.37 -15.72 -15.09
C ILE A 51 7.25 -15.38 -13.87
N GLN A 52 8.54 -15.21 -14.05
CA GLN A 52 9.44 -14.81 -12.96
C GLN A 52 9.12 -13.42 -12.41
N ALA A 53 8.80 -12.46 -13.29
CA ALA A 53 8.42 -11.11 -12.89
C ALA A 53 7.11 -11.12 -12.09
N ASP A 54 6.10 -11.89 -12.52
CA ASP A 54 4.82 -12.03 -11.82
C ASP A 54 5.00 -12.68 -10.45
N GLN A 55 5.76 -13.78 -10.37
CA GLN A 55 6.10 -14.45 -9.11
C GLN A 55 6.84 -13.51 -8.15
N HIS A 56 7.78 -12.73 -8.66
CA HIS A 56 8.50 -11.76 -7.82
C HIS A 56 7.57 -10.66 -7.31
N GLN A 57 6.70 -10.13 -8.17
CA GLN A 57 5.72 -9.12 -7.78
C GLN A 57 4.70 -9.66 -6.78
N GLU A 58 4.25 -10.90 -6.98
CA GLU A 58 3.35 -11.56 -6.04
C GLU A 58 4.00 -11.79 -4.67
N ALA A 59 5.25 -12.24 -4.63
CA ALA A 59 6.00 -12.38 -3.40
C ALA A 59 6.12 -11.05 -2.64
N LEU A 60 6.36 -9.94 -3.35
CA LEU A 60 6.41 -8.61 -2.77
C LEU A 60 5.04 -8.15 -2.23
N LEU A 61 3.95 -8.45 -2.93
CA LEU A 61 2.59 -8.10 -2.50
C LEU A 61 2.16 -8.92 -1.27
N ASN A 62 2.46 -10.21 -1.25
CA ASN A 62 2.14 -11.11 -0.15
C ASN A 62 2.87 -10.80 1.16
N GLN A 63 3.96 -10.02 1.10
CA GLN A 63 4.71 -9.57 2.27
C GLN A 63 4.19 -8.23 2.80
N GLN A 64 3.22 -7.59 2.13
CA GLN A 64 2.72 -6.29 2.54
C GLN A 64 1.53 -6.42 3.48
N VAL A 65 1.57 -5.67 4.55
CA VAL A 65 0.44 -5.44 5.45
C VAL A 65 0.01 -4.00 5.28
N ILE A 66 -1.24 -3.79 4.91
CA ILE A 66 -1.83 -2.47 4.71
C ILE A 66 -2.97 -2.32 5.71
N VAL A 67 -2.97 -1.22 6.44
CA VAL A 67 -4.00 -0.90 7.43
C VAL A 67 -4.47 0.52 7.21
N LEU A 68 -5.78 0.73 7.39
CA LEU A 68 -6.41 2.04 7.41
C LEU A 68 -6.89 2.33 8.85
N ILE A 69 -6.45 3.45 9.40
CA ILE A 69 -6.82 3.91 10.74
C ILE A 69 -7.74 5.10 10.59
N GLY A 70 -8.99 4.93 10.99
CA GLY A 70 -10.05 5.91 10.84
C GLY A 70 -10.46 6.57 12.15
N HIS A 71 -10.63 7.91 12.16
CA HIS A 71 -11.19 8.65 13.29
C HIS A 71 -11.98 9.87 12.77
N GLN A 72 -12.97 10.36 13.55
CA GLN A 72 -13.71 11.57 13.19
C GLN A 72 -12.84 12.81 13.28
N ASP A 73 -12.00 12.91 14.31
CA ASP A 73 -11.00 13.95 14.41
C ASP A 73 -9.74 13.58 13.63
N PRO A 74 -9.34 14.39 12.62
CA PRO A 74 -8.17 14.12 11.79
C PRO A 74 -6.85 14.05 12.59
N GLN A 75 -6.70 14.91 13.60
CA GLN A 75 -5.47 14.96 14.39
C GLN A 75 -5.28 13.67 15.19
N THR A 76 -6.35 13.18 15.78
CA THR A 76 -6.36 11.89 16.50
C THR A 76 -6.05 10.74 15.53
N ALA A 77 -6.58 10.74 14.31
CA ALA A 77 -6.27 9.73 13.29
C ALA A 77 -4.77 9.70 12.97
N PHE A 78 -4.14 10.86 12.76
CA PHE A 78 -2.70 10.95 12.49
C PHE A 78 -1.86 10.49 13.68
N GLN A 79 -2.20 10.88 14.90
CA GLN A 79 -1.49 10.46 16.12
C GLN A 79 -1.58 8.95 16.35
N LEU A 80 -2.77 8.35 16.17
CA LEU A 80 -2.96 6.91 16.27
C LEU A 80 -2.12 6.17 15.23
N ASN A 81 -2.08 6.65 13.99
CA ASN A 81 -1.27 6.08 12.93
C ASN A 81 0.23 6.11 13.28
N GLU A 82 0.73 7.23 13.79
CA GLU A 82 2.13 7.38 14.19
C GLU A 82 2.50 6.45 15.34
N ASN A 83 1.64 6.33 16.36
CA ASN A 83 1.84 5.44 17.50
C ASN A 83 1.89 3.98 17.06
N ILE A 84 0.97 3.55 16.20
CA ILE A 84 0.94 2.17 15.67
C ILE A 84 2.16 1.92 14.77
N ALA A 85 2.54 2.87 13.92
CA ALA A 85 3.74 2.75 13.10
C ALA A 85 4.99 2.57 13.95
N GLN A 86 5.10 3.28 15.08
CA GLN A 86 6.20 3.12 16.02
C GLN A 86 6.21 1.73 16.67
N GLN A 87 5.05 1.21 17.07
CA GLN A 87 4.93 -0.16 17.59
C GLN A 87 5.37 -1.20 16.54
N TRP A 88 4.97 -1.01 15.27
CA TRP A 88 5.37 -1.88 14.17
C TRP A 88 6.89 -1.89 13.97
N ARG A 89 7.54 -0.70 14.01
CA ARG A 89 9.01 -0.60 13.93
C ARG A 89 9.70 -1.32 15.08
N GLN A 90 9.13 -1.26 16.28
CA GLN A 90 9.69 -1.89 17.47
C GLN A 90 9.42 -3.39 17.56
N SER A 91 8.42 -3.90 16.85
CA SER A 91 8.01 -5.32 16.89
C SER A 91 9.03 -6.28 16.32
N GLY A 92 9.93 -5.80 15.44
CA GLY A 92 10.88 -6.62 14.67
C GLY A 92 10.21 -7.52 13.62
N LEU A 93 8.89 -7.40 13.39
CA LEU A 93 8.15 -8.19 12.40
C LEU A 93 8.27 -7.60 10.99
N PHE A 94 8.58 -6.32 10.88
CA PHE A 94 8.63 -5.59 9.63
C PHE A 94 10.05 -5.15 9.29
N THR A 95 10.43 -5.30 8.04
CA THR A 95 11.67 -4.72 7.48
C THR A 95 11.50 -3.25 7.16
N GLN A 96 10.27 -2.85 6.82
CA GLN A 96 9.96 -1.48 6.45
C GLN A 96 8.55 -1.13 6.94
N VAL A 97 8.41 0.06 7.52
CA VAL A 97 7.12 0.62 7.97
C VAL A 97 6.99 2.02 7.38
N ASN A 98 6.01 2.19 6.50
CA ASN A 98 5.73 3.42 5.77
C ASN A 98 4.42 4.02 6.28
N ASP A 99 4.52 4.96 7.18
CA ASP A 99 3.44 5.80 7.69
C ASP A 99 3.43 7.18 7.04
N LYS A 100 4.59 7.58 6.48
CA LYS A 100 4.80 8.90 5.85
C LYS A 100 5.30 8.69 4.43
N MET A 101 4.70 9.41 3.50
CA MET A 101 5.17 9.47 2.14
C MET A 101 6.13 10.67 2.03
N GLN A 102 7.40 10.38 1.82
CA GLN A 102 8.34 11.40 1.39
C GLN A 102 8.44 11.31 -0.14
N PRO A 103 7.69 12.14 -0.88
CA PRO A 103 7.86 12.17 -2.32
C PRO A 103 9.32 12.53 -2.62
N ASN A 104 9.94 11.79 -3.52
CA ASN A 104 11.26 12.19 -4.03
C ASN A 104 11.08 13.43 -4.88
N LEU A 105 11.05 14.60 -4.22
CA LEU A 105 10.84 15.89 -4.88
C LEU A 105 11.89 16.17 -5.95
N THR A 106 13.09 15.60 -5.81
CA THR A 106 14.16 15.74 -6.80
C THR A 106 13.79 15.03 -8.10
N THR A 107 13.40 13.75 -8.02
CA THR A 107 12.94 12.98 -9.18
C THR A 107 11.71 13.63 -9.81
N LEU A 108 10.72 14.01 -9.01
CA LEU A 108 9.51 14.68 -9.50
C LEU A 108 9.82 15.99 -10.22
N ARG A 109 10.74 16.79 -9.69
CA ARG A 109 11.20 18.03 -10.33
C ARG A 109 11.85 17.77 -11.69
N GLU A 110 12.69 16.75 -11.79
CA GLU A 110 13.34 16.39 -13.05
C GLU A 110 12.31 15.86 -14.08
N GLU A 111 11.34 15.07 -13.67
CA GLU A 111 10.24 14.61 -14.52
C GLU A 111 9.41 15.80 -15.05
N ILE A 112 9.05 16.76 -14.19
CA ILE A 112 8.32 17.96 -14.60
C ILE A 112 9.12 18.76 -15.63
N LYS A 113 10.44 18.91 -15.43
CA LYS A 113 11.31 19.59 -16.39
C LYS A 113 11.37 18.88 -17.74
N GLN A 114 11.32 17.55 -17.77
CA GLN A 114 11.31 16.77 -19.00
C GLN A 114 9.97 16.86 -19.73
N LEU A 115 8.87 16.78 -19.01
CA LEU A 115 7.51 16.78 -19.56
C LEU A 115 7.08 18.17 -20.05
N ARG A 116 7.58 19.24 -19.46
CA ARG A 116 7.32 20.65 -19.85
C ARG A 116 5.84 20.92 -20.13
N LEU A 117 5.51 21.37 -21.35
CA LEU A 117 4.14 21.71 -21.77
C LEU A 117 3.14 20.55 -21.66
N ALA A 118 3.61 19.30 -21.63
CA ALA A 118 2.72 18.14 -21.47
C ALA A 118 2.06 18.11 -20.09
N THR A 119 2.64 18.75 -19.07
CA THR A 119 2.07 18.83 -17.73
C THR A 119 0.90 19.79 -17.62
N LEU A 120 0.71 20.69 -18.60
CA LEU A 120 -0.40 21.65 -18.57
C LEU A 120 -1.73 20.97 -18.93
N PRO A 121 -2.78 21.18 -18.13
CA PRO A 121 -4.14 20.83 -18.52
C PRO A 121 -4.53 21.47 -19.86
N GLN A 122 -5.37 20.79 -20.64
CA GLN A 122 -5.74 21.24 -21.98
C GLN A 122 -6.32 22.65 -22.00
N GLY A 123 -7.20 23.00 -21.04
CA GLY A 123 -7.78 24.34 -20.94
C GLY A 123 -6.73 25.42 -20.70
N ILE A 124 -5.73 25.13 -19.86
CA ILE A 124 -4.63 26.07 -19.58
C ILE A 124 -3.71 26.22 -20.79
N ARG A 125 -3.45 25.14 -21.54
CA ARG A 125 -2.73 25.22 -22.83
C ARG A 125 -3.44 26.10 -23.82
N GLN A 126 -4.75 25.97 -23.97
CA GLN A 126 -5.55 26.82 -24.84
C GLN A 126 -5.54 28.29 -24.40
N GLN A 127 -5.63 28.55 -23.10
CA GLN A 127 -5.53 29.89 -22.54
C GLN A 127 -4.16 30.53 -22.85
N LEU A 128 -3.07 29.77 -22.65
CA LEU A 128 -1.72 30.22 -22.96
C LEU A 128 -1.52 30.53 -24.44
N LEU A 129 -2.12 29.74 -25.34
CA LEU A 129 -2.04 29.94 -26.78
C LEU A 129 -2.90 31.11 -27.26
N ASN A 130 -4.12 31.27 -26.75
CA ASN A 130 -5.08 32.26 -27.23
C ASN A 130 -4.91 33.62 -26.54
N ASN A 131 -4.49 33.65 -25.27
CA ASN A 131 -4.31 34.89 -24.52
C ASN A 131 -3.15 34.78 -23.53
N PRO A 132 -1.89 34.78 -24.02
CA PRO A 132 -0.70 34.62 -23.16
C PRO A 132 -0.58 35.73 -22.12
N GLN A 133 -0.99 36.96 -22.46
CA GLN A 133 -0.93 38.10 -21.54
C GLN A 133 -1.78 37.84 -20.29
N ALA A 134 -3.02 37.43 -20.45
CA ALA A 134 -3.91 37.10 -19.32
C ALA A 134 -3.38 35.92 -18.49
N TYR A 135 -2.79 34.94 -19.15
CA TYR A 135 -2.14 33.83 -18.45
C TYR A 135 -1.01 34.28 -17.52
N PHE A 136 -0.10 35.10 -18.06
CA PHE A 136 1.06 35.58 -17.28
C PHE A 136 0.66 36.58 -16.21
N GLN A 137 -0.35 37.42 -16.45
CA GLN A 137 -0.88 38.34 -15.45
C GLN A 137 -1.44 37.53 -14.26
N HIS A 138 -2.28 36.56 -14.52
CA HIS A 138 -2.84 35.70 -13.47
C HIS A 138 -1.74 34.88 -12.74
N TYR A 139 -0.75 34.41 -13.46
CA TYR A 139 0.40 33.72 -12.86
C TYR A 139 1.20 34.65 -11.94
N ALA A 140 1.48 35.88 -12.37
CA ALA A 140 2.16 36.87 -11.54
C ALA A 140 1.38 37.19 -10.26
N GLU A 141 0.07 37.33 -10.32
CA GLU A 141 -0.80 37.51 -9.15
C GLU A 141 -0.70 36.33 -8.18
N GLN A 142 -0.62 35.11 -8.69
CA GLN A 142 -0.50 33.91 -7.86
C GLN A 142 0.86 33.79 -7.17
N ILE A 143 1.97 34.05 -7.84
CA ILE A 143 3.32 33.95 -7.24
C ILE A 143 3.60 35.08 -6.24
N THR A 144 2.90 36.20 -6.36
CA THR A 144 3.00 37.33 -5.39
C THR A 144 2.08 37.14 -4.18
N ASN A 145 1.18 36.18 -4.21
CA ASN A 145 0.31 35.88 -3.08
C ASN A 145 1.04 35.06 -2.02
N PRO A 146 1.25 35.59 -0.80
CA PRO A 146 1.95 34.87 0.26
C PRO A 146 1.22 33.59 0.75
N PHE A 147 -0.06 33.45 0.43
CA PHE A 147 -0.86 32.27 0.73
C PHE A 147 -0.98 31.28 -0.45
N ALA A 148 -0.29 31.56 -1.57
CA ALA A 148 -0.30 30.65 -2.69
C ALA A 148 0.42 29.35 -2.36
N GLN A 149 -0.11 28.24 -2.89
CA GLN A 149 0.48 26.92 -2.73
C GLN A 149 1.94 26.90 -3.20
N THR A 150 2.78 26.21 -2.45
CA THR A 150 4.21 26.08 -2.70
C THR A 150 4.47 25.52 -4.10
N ASN A 151 5.17 26.25 -4.93
CA ASN A 151 5.59 25.76 -6.25
C ASN A 151 6.64 24.64 -6.07
N LEU A 152 6.51 23.55 -6.80
CA LEU A 152 7.48 22.44 -6.80
C LEU A 152 8.84 22.87 -7.36
N LEU A 153 8.85 23.82 -8.25
CA LEU A 153 10.02 24.37 -8.93
C LEU A 153 10.21 25.83 -8.56
N SER A 154 11.45 26.29 -8.49
CA SER A 154 11.76 27.72 -8.37
C SER A 154 11.33 28.48 -9.64
N LEU A 155 11.04 29.75 -9.53
CA LEU A 155 10.63 30.60 -10.64
C LEU A 155 11.64 30.58 -11.80
N GLU A 156 12.94 30.50 -11.50
CA GLU A 156 14.02 30.40 -12.49
C GLU A 156 13.97 29.08 -13.30
N GLN A 157 13.45 28.02 -12.70
CA GLN A 157 13.34 26.70 -13.33
C GLN A 157 11.97 26.48 -13.99
N ASP A 158 10.95 27.19 -13.54
CA ASP A 158 9.57 27.05 -14.00
C ASP A 158 8.87 28.42 -14.14
N TRP A 159 9.40 29.24 -15.05
CA TRP A 159 8.85 30.56 -15.34
C TRP A 159 7.42 30.52 -15.97
N LEU A 160 6.98 29.35 -16.44
CA LEU A 160 5.63 29.12 -16.95
C LEU A 160 4.67 28.55 -15.89
N GLY A 161 5.17 28.17 -14.70
CA GLY A 161 4.36 27.66 -13.60
C GLY A 161 3.80 26.26 -13.82
N PHE A 162 4.53 25.37 -14.51
CA PHE A 162 4.09 24.00 -14.79
C PHE A 162 3.95 23.15 -13.53
N GLY A 163 4.87 23.29 -12.58
CA GLY A 163 4.92 22.49 -11.35
C GLY A 163 3.65 22.61 -10.50
N ARG A 164 2.99 23.76 -10.52
CA ARG A 164 1.73 23.97 -9.77
C ARG A 164 0.59 23.10 -10.29
N PHE A 165 0.52 22.87 -11.61
CA PHE A 165 -0.55 22.07 -12.21
C PHE A 165 -0.39 20.58 -11.94
N VAL A 166 0.84 20.09 -11.81
CA VAL A 166 1.11 18.69 -11.49
C VAL A 166 0.55 18.35 -10.11
N LEU A 167 0.82 19.18 -9.10
CA LEU A 167 0.26 18.99 -7.76
C LEU A 167 -1.26 19.12 -7.74
N ALA A 168 -1.80 20.16 -8.37
CA ALA A 168 -3.24 20.38 -8.40
C ALA A 168 -3.98 19.23 -9.11
N GLN A 169 -3.41 18.69 -10.19
CA GLN A 169 -3.99 17.57 -10.92
C GLN A 169 -3.92 16.27 -10.13
N ALA A 170 -2.80 16.00 -9.46
CA ALA A 170 -2.66 14.83 -8.60
C ALA A 170 -3.67 14.87 -7.45
N GLN A 171 -3.89 16.03 -6.84
CA GLN A 171 -4.87 16.20 -5.77
C GLN A 171 -6.33 16.14 -6.24
N SER A 172 -6.64 16.69 -7.42
CA SER A 172 -8.01 16.72 -7.91
C SER A 172 -8.53 15.39 -8.45
N GLN A 173 -7.65 14.51 -8.92
CA GLN A 173 -8.01 13.22 -9.50
C GLN A 173 -7.96 12.06 -8.48
N SER A 174 -7.31 12.24 -7.35
CA SER A 174 -7.16 11.21 -6.34
C SER A 174 -8.05 11.49 -5.13
N ARG A 175 -8.79 10.46 -4.65
CA ARG A 175 -9.44 10.51 -3.34
C ARG A 175 -8.41 10.49 -2.20
N VAL A 176 -7.21 10.02 -2.48
CA VAL A 176 -6.10 10.00 -1.53
C VAL A 176 -5.46 11.38 -1.50
N GLN A 177 -5.42 11.96 -0.31
CA GLN A 177 -4.82 13.25 -0.03
C GLN A 177 -3.49 13.06 0.71
N TRP A 178 -2.61 14.01 0.57
CA TRP A 178 -1.35 14.05 1.28
C TRP A 178 -1.34 15.23 2.26
N ASN A 179 -1.04 14.95 3.52
CA ASN A 179 -0.88 15.99 4.52
C ASN A 179 0.56 16.53 4.47
N ALA A 180 0.70 17.79 4.12
CA ALA A 180 2.00 18.45 3.98
C ALA A 180 2.76 18.62 5.30
N GLU A 181 2.06 18.69 6.45
CA GLU A 181 2.67 18.91 7.77
C GLU A 181 3.35 17.63 8.30
N ASN A 182 2.68 16.50 8.16
CA ASN A 182 3.16 15.22 8.72
C ASN A 182 3.59 14.19 7.67
N GLY A 183 3.34 14.45 6.38
CA GLY A 183 3.71 13.57 5.27
C GLY A 183 2.82 12.34 5.11
N MET A 184 1.70 12.24 5.84
CA MET A 184 0.82 11.07 5.81
C MET A 184 -0.16 11.11 4.66
N LEU A 185 -0.50 9.92 4.12
CA LEU A 185 -1.57 9.75 3.14
C LEU A 185 -2.89 9.47 3.86
N TYR A 186 -3.94 10.15 3.45
CA TYR A 186 -5.26 9.96 4.03
C TYR A 186 -6.38 10.12 3.01
N ILE A 187 -7.55 9.60 3.35
CA ILE A 187 -8.81 9.83 2.65
C ILE A 187 -9.86 10.32 3.65
N VAL A 188 -10.79 11.12 3.19
CA VAL A 188 -11.96 11.52 4.00
C VAL A 188 -13.19 10.83 3.42
N GLU A 189 -13.83 10.00 4.22
CA GLU A 189 -15.06 9.31 3.83
C GLU A 189 -16.02 9.24 5.03
N LYS A 190 -17.28 9.63 4.80
CA LYS A 190 -18.36 9.60 5.82
C LYS A 190 -17.96 10.28 7.14
N GLU A 191 -17.41 11.49 7.05
CA GLU A 191 -16.98 12.31 8.19
C GLU A 191 -15.83 11.70 9.01
N LYS A 192 -15.14 10.69 8.47
CA LYS A 192 -13.94 10.10 9.08
C LYS A 192 -12.72 10.33 8.20
N THR A 193 -11.62 10.64 8.85
CA THR A 193 -10.31 10.66 8.23
C THR A 193 -9.65 9.30 8.40
N TRP A 194 -9.34 8.65 7.30
CA TRP A 194 -8.67 7.35 7.23
C TRP A 194 -7.23 7.53 6.82
N VAL A 195 -6.30 7.16 7.66
CA VAL A 195 -4.86 7.30 7.42
C VAL A 195 -4.27 5.95 7.06
N LEU A 196 -3.41 5.94 6.05
CA LEU A 196 -2.77 4.73 5.52
C LEU A 196 -1.49 4.40 6.30
N LEU A 197 -1.39 3.16 6.75
CA LEU A 197 -0.17 2.56 7.27
C LEU A 197 0.18 1.32 6.46
N ARG A 198 1.42 1.23 5.97
CA ARG A 198 1.92 0.09 5.20
C ARG A 198 3.18 -0.47 5.84
N GLY A 199 3.23 -1.78 6.03
CA GLY A 199 4.41 -2.50 6.49
C GLY A 199 4.82 -3.59 5.51
N VAL A 200 6.10 -3.88 5.43
CA VAL A 200 6.66 -5.02 4.71
C VAL A 200 7.21 -6.00 5.72
N LEU A 201 6.72 -7.22 5.72
CA LEU A 201 7.13 -8.27 6.66
C LEU A 201 8.59 -8.70 6.41
N ALA A 202 9.31 -9.02 7.49
CA ALA A 202 10.66 -9.55 7.41
C ALA A 202 10.66 -10.98 6.83
N GLN A 203 11.48 -11.22 5.81
CA GLN A 203 11.71 -12.57 5.30
C GLN A 203 12.44 -13.40 6.34
N GLY A 204 11.94 -14.60 6.63
CA GLY A 204 12.58 -15.55 7.58
C GLY A 204 11.90 -15.70 8.93
N SER A 205 10.89 -14.92 9.23
CA SER A 205 10.02 -15.07 10.41
C SER A 205 8.99 -16.21 10.27
N LEU A 206 9.24 -17.17 9.38
CA LEU A 206 8.26 -18.14 8.86
C LEU A 206 7.83 -19.25 9.85
N ILE A 207 8.30 -19.27 11.10
CA ILE A 207 7.86 -20.32 12.03
C ILE A 207 6.58 -19.94 12.80
N ASN A 208 6.15 -18.67 12.82
CA ASN A 208 4.78 -18.23 13.16
C ASN A 208 4.61 -16.70 13.03
N PRO A 209 4.87 -16.09 11.85
CA PRO A 209 4.63 -14.65 11.68
C PRO A 209 3.13 -14.35 11.76
N SER A 210 2.27 -15.29 11.33
CA SER A 210 0.83 -15.11 11.35
C SER A 210 0.27 -14.93 12.76
N LEU A 211 0.70 -15.71 13.74
CA LEU A 211 0.23 -15.59 15.12
C LEU A 211 0.71 -14.30 15.79
N LYS A 212 2.00 -13.96 15.63
CA LYS A 212 2.57 -12.72 16.18
C LYS A 212 1.96 -11.48 15.51
N LEU A 213 1.80 -11.53 14.18
CA LEU A 213 1.16 -10.45 13.43
C LEU A 213 -0.30 -10.29 13.84
N THR A 214 -1.06 -11.38 13.93
CA THR A 214 -2.46 -11.35 14.37
C THR A 214 -2.60 -10.79 15.78
N ALA A 215 -1.71 -11.17 16.69
CA ALA A 215 -1.69 -10.63 18.05
C ALA A 215 -1.41 -9.11 18.04
N LEU A 216 -0.40 -8.67 17.29
CA LEU A 216 -0.07 -7.25 17.14
C LEU A 216 -1.24 -6.46 16.54
N LEU A 217 -1.83 -6.93 15.44
CA LEU A 217 -2.97 -6.26 14.80
C LEU A 217 -4.21 -6.23 15.70
N THR A 218 -4.43 -7.28 16.49
CA THR A 218 -5.54 -7.33 17.47
C THR A 218 -5.33 -6.29 18.57
N GLU A 219 -4.11 -6.15 19.07
CA GLU A 219 -3.77 -5.15 20.08
C GLU A 219 -3.90 -3.72 19.53
N ASN A 220 -3.38 -3.49 18.30
CA ASN A 220 -3.53 -2.21 17.64
C ASN A 220 -5.02 -1.84 17.43
N ARG A 221 -5.85 -2.81 17.02
CA ARG A 221 -7.29 -2.59 16.87
C ARG A 221 -7.94 -2.18 18.19
N LYS A 222 -7.65 -2.88 19.30
CA LYS A 222 -8.15 -2.50 20.62
C LYS A 222 -7.74 -1.10 21.02
N GLN A 223 -6.49 -0.70 20.72
CA GLN A 223 -6.00 0.63 21.00
C GLN A 223 -6.75 1.70 20.20
N VAL A 224 -7.00 1.45 18.90
CA VAL A 224 -7.77 2.37 18.04
C VAL A 224 -9.22 2.48 18.53
N ASP A 225 -9.86 1.35 18.81
CA ASP A 225 -11.26 1.30 19.30
C ASP A 225 -11.40 2.01 20.65
N ALA A 226 -10.44 1.85 21.57
CA ALA A 226 -10.41 2.53 22.86
C ALA A 226 -10.34 4.07 22.75
N ASN A 227 -9.80 4.58 21.65
CA ASN A 227 -9.73 6.01 21.33
C ASN A 227 -10.89 6.48 20.44
N GLY A 228 -11.94 5.66 20.24
CA GLY A 228 -13.10 6.01 19.41
C GLY A 228 -12.85 5.92 17.90
N GLY A 229 -11.71 5.36 17.49
CA GLY A 229 -11.35 5.14 16.09
C GLY A 229 -11.88 3.82 15.54
N GLN A 230 -11.43 3.48 14.34
CA GLN A 230 -11.70 2.23 13.65
C GLN A 230 -10.49 1.81 12.85
N MET A 231 -10.15 0.52 12.87
CA MET A 231 -9.04 -0.06 12.11
C MET A 231 -9.55 -1.11 11.12
N LEU A 232 -9.23 -0.93 9.84
CA LEU A 232 -9.55 -1.84 8.72
C LEU A 232 -8.29 -2.52 8.22
#